data_3f7d3e13ae2a3a492a38fc6b7f159b20
#
_entry.id   3f7d3e13ae2a3a492a38fc6b7f159b20
#
_cell.length_a   1.000
_cell.length_b   1.000
_cell.length_c   1.000
_cell.angle_alpha   90.00
_cell.angle_beta   90.00
_cell.angle_gamma   90.00
#
_symmetry.space_group_name_H-M   'P 1'
#
loop_
_entity.id
_entity.type
_entity.pdbx_description
1 polymer ?
#
loop_
_entity_poly.entity_id
_entity_poly.type
_entity_poly.pdbx_seq_one_letter_code
_entity_poly.pdbx_strand_id
1 'polypeptide(L)'
;MEQEKCLGVHAQKTMETTIHVQTVRVLANVQIMFKLIIAGGRDFNNYDGMSKCLDRLLKNINDNIEIVCGMARGADRLGERYAKEHGYKVIYMPADWDLYGKSAGFKRNVQMAEYADALVAFWDGVSSGTKHMIETAQNMGLDVRVKKYLMVKRDST
;
A
#
# COMPACT_ATOMS: atom_id res chain seq x y z
N MET A 1 -5.31 -15.88 -37.88
CA MET A 1 -4.52 -17.00 -37.34
C MET A 1 -3.36 -16.56 -36.46
N GLU A 2 -2.67 -15.46 -36.72
CA GLU A 2 -1.57 -14.99 -35.87
C GLU A 2 -2.02 -14.38 -34.53
N GLN A 3 -3.22 -13.78 -34.45
CA GLN A 3 -3.74 -13.21 -33.22
C GLN A 3 -4.14 -14.26 -32.16
N GLU A 4 -4.64 -15.42 -32.59
CA GLU A 4 -5.00 -16.50 -31.65
C GLU A 4 -3.77 -17.17 -31.00
N LYS A 5 -2.66 -17.27 -31.74
CA LYS A 5 -1.40 -17.81 -31.21
C LYS A 5 -0.78 -16.90 -30.13
N CYS A 6 -0.86 -15.57 -30.30
CA CYS A 6 -0.36 -14.62 -29.32
C CYS A 6 -1.15 -14.64 -28.01
N LEU A 7 -2.47 -14.75 -28.09
CA LEU A 7 -3.35 -14.84 -26.91
C LEU A 7 -3.12 -16.14 -26.14
N GLY A 8 -2.94 -17.27 -26.84
CA GLY A 8 -2.65 -18.55 -26.21
C GLY A 8 -1.32 -18.58 -25.46
N VAL A 9 -0.29 -18.02 -26.05
CA VAL A 9 1.04 -17.94 -25.41
C VAL A 9 1.03 -17.03 -24.18
N HIS A 10 0.32 -15.92 -24.23
CA HIS A 10 0.23 -15.00 -23.08
C HIS A 10 -0.56 -15.60 -21.92
N ALA A 11 -1.67 -16.26 -22.18
CA ALA A 11 -2.47 -16.96 -21.17
C ALA A 11 -1.70 -18.12 -20.54
N GLN A 12 -0.99 -18.91 -21.32
CA GLN A 12 -0.13 -20.00 -20.83
C GLN A 12 0.99 -19.48 -19.94
N LYS A 13 1.67 -18.41 -20.35
CA LYS A 13 2.75 -17.81 -19.58
C LYS A 13 2.29 -17.30 -18.20
N THR A 14 1.08 -16.72 -18.14
CA THR A 14 0.50 -16.25 -16.89
C THR A 14 0.14 -17.41 -15.96
N MET A 15 -0.45 -18.48 -16.49
CA MET A 15 -0.79 -19.68 -15.72
C MET A 15 0.45 -20.45 -15.27
N GLU A 16 1.45 -20.60 -16.12
CA GLU A 16 2.72 -21.22 -15.79
C GLU A 16 3.47 -20.46 -14.67
N THR A 17 3.46 -19.12 -14.74
CA THR A 17 4.06 -18.27 -13.71
C THR A 17 3.35 -18.44 -12.36
N THR A 18 2.02 -18.51 -12.35
CA THR A 18 1.22 -18.71 -11.13
C THR A 18 1.47 -20.09 -10.53
N ILE A 19 1.49 -21.14 -11.35
CA ILE A 19 1.76 -22.53 -10.93
C ILE A 19 3.21 -22.65 -10.42
N HIS A 20 4.17 -22.03 -11.10
CA HIS A 20 5.58 -22.04 -10.69
C HIS A 20 5.78 -21.38 -9.32
N VAL A 21 5.14 -20.23 -9.08
CA VAL A 21 5.19 -19.54 -7.79
C VAL A 21 4.60 -20.41 -6.68
N GLN A 22 3.47 -21.07 -6.91
CA GLN A 22 2.87 -21.98 -5.94
C GLN A 22 3.75 -23.20 -5.66
N THR A 23 4.36 -23.78 -6.69
CA THR A 23 5.27 -24.92 -6.55
C THR A 23 6.51 -24.55 -5.75
N VAL A 24 7.10 -23.38 -5.98
CA VAL A 24 8.23 -22.87 -5.21
C VAL A 24 7.83 -22.63 -3.75
N ARG A 25 6.63 -22.15 -3.46
CA ARG A 25 6.10 -22.02 -2.09
C ARG A 25 6.09 -23.36 -1.35
N VAL A 26 5.61 -24.41 -2.00
CA VAL A 26 5.49 -25.75 -1.40
C VAL A 26 6.87 -26.38 -1.19
N LEU A 27 7.77 -26.27 -2.16
CA LEU A 27 9.08 -26.93 -2.14
C LEU A 27 10.12 -26.22 -1.25
N ALA A 28 10.07 -24.89 -1.18
CA ALA A 28 11.07 -24.09 -0.45
C ALA A 28 10.62 -23.60 0.93
N ASN A 29 9.38 -23.88 1.33
CA ASN A 29 8.77 -23.33 2.56
C ASN A 29 8.88 -21.80 2.62
N VAL A 30 8.88 -21.15 1.45
CA VAL A 30 9.00 -19.68 1.32
C VAL A 30 7.66 -19.07 1.63
N GLN A 31 7.61 -18.30 2.71
CA GLN A 31 6.45 -17.46 3.01
C GLN A 31 6.51 -16.22 2.12
N ILE A 32 5.52 -16.09 1.23
CA ILE A 32 5.37 -14.85 0.45
C ILE A 32 4.64 -13.84 1.32
N MET A 33 5.24 -12.65 1.41
CA MET A 33 4.68 -11.53 2.15
C MET A 33 3.93 -10.62 1.18
N PHE A 34 2.69 -10.31 1.49
CA PHE A 34 1.95 -9.22 0.83
C PHE A 34 2.25 -7.91 1.54
N LYS A 35 2.89 -7.00 0.85
CA LYS A 35 3.41 -5.75 1.42
C LYS A 35 2.49 -4.61 1.04
N LEU A 36 1.78 -4.07 2.03
CA LEU A 36 0.76 -3.03 1.85
C LEU A 36 1.20 -1.72 2.50
N ILE A 37 1.26 -0.65 1.72
CA ILE A 37 1.38 0.72 2.24
C ILE A 37 0.01 1.21 2.68
N ILE A 38 -0.08 1.72 3.90
CA ILE A 38 -1.23 2.49 4.37
C ILE A 38 -0.76 3.91 4.59
N ALA A 39 -1.27 4.83 3.79
CA ALA A 39 -0.86 6.23 3.80
C ALA A 39 -2.06 7.16 3.67
N GLY A 40 -1.85 8.45 3.89
CA GLY A 40 -2.91 9.44 3.73
C GLY A 40 -2.66 10.74 4.48
N GLY A 41 -3.72 11.49 4.66
CA GLY A 41 -3.67 12.81 5.27
C GLY A 41 -3.25 12.79 6.73
N ARG A 42 -2.49 13.81 7.12
CA ARG A 42 -2.04 14.00 8.52
C ARG A 42 -3.19 14.29 9.49
N ASP A 43 -4.31 14.75 8.97
CA ASP A 43 -5.52 15.07 9.74
C ASP A 43 -6.56 13.96 9.69
N PHE A 44 -6.25 12.86 9.03
CA PHE A 44 -7.14 11.70 8.98
C PHE A 44 -7.23 11.06 10.36
N ASN A 45 -8.46 10.89 10.86
CA ASN A 45 -8.71 10.36 12.21
C ASN A 45 -9.83 9.32 12.30
N ASN A 46 -10.36 8.88 11.16
CA ASN A 46 -11.45 7.91 11.14
C ASN A 46 -10.91 6.47 11.14
N TYR A 47 -10.48 6.00 12.30
CA TYR A 47 -9.94 4.66 12.45
C TYR A 47 -10.98 3.56 12.15
N ASP A 48 -12.21 3.74 12.60
CA ASP A 48 -13.29 2.76 12.35
C ASP A 48 -13.54 2.58 10.84
N GLY A 49 -13.63 3.68 10.10
CA GLY A 49 -13.76 3.64 8.64
C GLY A 49 -12.56 3.00 7.96
N MET A 50 -11.34 3.30 8.41
CA MET A 50 -10.12 2.67 7.92
C MET A 50 -10.13 1.16 8.17
N SER A 51 -10.42 0.75 9.39
CA SER A 51 -10.44 -0.66 9.78
C SER A 51 -11.42 -1.47 8.94
N LYS A 52 -12.64 -0.98 8.78
CA LYS A 52 -13.66 -1.63 7.93
C LYS A 52 -13.23 -1.73 6.46
N CYS A 53 -12.62 -0.67 5.94
CA CYS A 53 -12.09 -0.66 4.58
C CYS A 53 -11.00 -1.70 4.39
N LEU A 54 -10.02 -1.73 5.29
CA LEU A 54 -8.90 -2.66 5.23
C LEU A 54 -9.35 -4.11 5.44
N ASP A 55 -10.27 -4.38 6.37
CA ASP A 55 -10.83 -5.71 6.56
C ASP A 55 -11.45 -6.25 5.28
N ARG A 56 -12.17 -5.41 4.55
CA ARG A 56 -12.78 -5.79 3.27
C ARG A 56 -11.73 -6.05 2.19
N LEU A 57 -10.72 -5.18 2.06
CA LEU A 57 -9.68 -5.30 1.04
C LEU A 57 -8.76 -6.49 1.28
N LEU A 58 -8.48 -6.82 2.54
CA LEU A 58 -7.56 -7.88 2.93
C LEU A 58 -8.23 -9.24 3.12
N LYS A 59 -9.55 -9.30 3.05
CA LYS A 59 -10.34 -10.51 3.33
C LYS A 59 -9.90 -11.75 2.55
N ASN A 60 -9.50 -11.58 1.29
CA ASN A 60 -9.13 -12.67 0.41
C ASN A 60 -7.60 -12.84 0.24
N ILE A 61 -6.83 -12.09 1.00
CA ILE A 61 -5.36 -12.23 1.00
C ILE A 61 -4.98 -13.37 1.92
N ASN A 62 -4.47 -14.45 1.35
CA ASN A 62 -4.04 -15.65 2.10
C ASN A 62 -2.55 -15.62 2.45
N ASP A 63 -1.80 -14.66 1.92
CA ASP A 63 -0.39 -14.47 2.21
C ASP A 63 -0.20 -13.80 3.58
N ASN A 64 0.98 -13.92 4.14
CA ASN A 64 1.35 -13.12 5.29
C ASN A 64 1.38 -11.64 4.89
N ILE A 65 0.82 -10.80 5.74
CA ILE A 65 0.69 -9.36 5.47
C ILE A 65 1.73 -8.58 6.25
N GLU A 66 2.37 -7.68 5.55
CA GLU A 66 3.33 -6.71 6.09
C GLU A 66 2.82 -5.31 5.79
N ILE A 67 2.70 -4.48 6.81
CA ILE A 67 2.23 -3.10 6.66
C ILE A 67 3.43 -2.17 6.61
N VAL A 68 3.52 -1.38 5.55
CA VAL A 68 4.59 -0.40 5.35
C VAL A 68 4.11 0.96 5.86
N CYS A 69 4.81 1.50 6.85
CA CYS A 69 4.43 2.73 7.57
C CYS A 69 5.47 3.83 7.35
N GLY A 70 5.02 4.97 6.85
CA GLY A 70 5.86 6.15 6.66
C GLY A 70 6.06 7.00 7.92
N MET A 71 5.41 6.65 9.01
CA MET A 71 5.52 7.29 10.32
C MET A 71 5.05 8.75 10.38
N ALA A 72 4.29 9.22 9.41
CA ALA A 72 3.63 10.52 9.48
C ALA A 72 2.43 10.47 10.45
N ARG A 73 1.92 11.63 10.85
CA ARG A 73 0.69 11.73 11.65
C ARG A 73 -0.52 11.26 10.80
N GLY A 74 -1.62 11.00 11.46
CA GLY A 74 -2.89 10.69 10.81
C GLY A 74 -2.94 9.26 10.26
N ALA A 75 -3.18 9.12 8.97
CA ALA A 75 -3.41 7.82 8.34
C ALA A 75 -2.28 6.80 8.57
N ASP A 76 -1.02 7.23 8.50
CA ASP A 76 0.13 6.35 8.72
C ASP A 76 0.11 5.73 10.12
N ARG A 77 -0.17 6.54 11.15
CA ARG A 77 -0.25 6.06 12.54
C ARG A 77 -1.46 5.16 12.79
N LEU A 78 -2.57 5.46 12.15
CA LEU A 78 -3.75 4.59 12.24
C LEU A 78 -3.52 3.27 11.51
N GLY A 79 -2.78 3.26 10.40
CA GLY A 79 -2.35 2.05 9.71
C GLY A 79 -1.43 1.19 10.58
N GLU A 80 -0.51 1.80 11.30
CA GLU A 80 0.32 1.12 12.30
C GLU A 80 -0.53 0.47 13.41
N ARG A 81 -1.50 1.21 13.95
CA ARG A 81 -2.45 0.68 14.93
C ARG A 81 -3.21 -0.53 14.39
N TYR A 82 -3.73 -0.43 13.17
CA TYR A 82 -4.44 -1.54 12.50
C TYR A 82 -3.54 -2.77 12.40
N ALA A 83 -2.29 -2.60 11.98
CA ALA A 83 -1.34 -3.70 11.87
C ALA A 83 -1.09 -4.38 13.23
N LYS A 84 -0.89 -3.60 14.28
CA LYS A 84 -0.66 -4.13 15.64
C LYS A 84 -1.87 -4.88 16.19
N GLU A 85 -3.08 -4.37 15.97
CA GLU A 85 -4.31 -5.02 16.40
C GLU A 85 -4.58 -6.35 15.66
N HIS A 86 -4.08 -6.49 14.43
CA HIS A 86 -4.24 -7.69 13.61
C HIS A 86 -3.02 -8.64 13.65
N GLY A 87 -1.97 -8.29 14.39
CA GLY A 87 -0.76 -9.08 14.47
C GLY A 87 0.10 -9.07 13.20
N TYR A 88 -0.06 -8.06 12.36
CA TYR A 88 0.75 -7.89 11.15
C TYR A 88 2.10 -7.25 11.47
N LYS A 89 3.13 -7.67 10.77
CA LYS A 89 4.45 -7.04 10.86
C LYS A 89 4.41 -5.63 10.28
N VAL A 90 5.05 -4.69 10.96
CA VAL A 90 5.17 -3.30 10.48
C VAL A 90 6.60 -3.03 10.02
N ILE A 91 6.74 -2.50 8.82
CA ILE A 91 8.00 -2.01 8.28
C ILE A 91 7.97 -0.49 8.32
N TYR A 92 8.87 0.10 9.09
CA TYR A 92 8.97 1.54 9.28
C TYR A 92 9.93 2.15 8.27
N MET A 93 9.46 3.14 7.54
CA MET A 93 10.25 3.91 6.59
C MET A 93 10.11 5.41 6.87
N PRO A 94 10.80 5.93 7.89
CA PRO A 94 10.71 7.34 8.23
C PRO A 94 11.38 8.21 7.16
N ALA A 95 10.83 9.42 6.98
CA ALA A 95 11.50 10.43 6.16
C ALA A 95 12.69 11.01 6.91
N ASP A 96 13.84 11.13 6.24
CA ASP A 96 15.05 11.72 6.81
C ASP A 96 15.08 13.22 6.50
N TRP A 97 14.38 13.99 7.32
CA TRP A 97 14.28 15.44 7.17
C TRP A 97 15.61 16.15 7.38
N ASP A 98 16.49 15.61 8.22
CA ASP A 98 17.80 16.19 8.48
C ASP A 98 18.73 16.09 7.27
N LEU A 99 18.67 14.96 6.56
CA LEU A 99 19.49 14.71 5.38
C LEU A 99 18.94 15.38 4.11
N TYR A 100 17.63 15.32 3.90
CA TYR A 100 17.01 15.69 2.61
C TYR A 100 16.12 16.94 2.69
N GLY A 101 15.93 17.50 3.86
CA GLY A 101 15.08 18.68 4.04
C GLY A 101 13.67 18.48 3.50
N LYS A 102 13.17 19.44 2.73
CA LYS A 102 11.79 19.42 2.20
C LYS A 102 11.49 18.25 1.26
N SER A 103 12.50 17.66 0.63
CA SER A 103 12.31 16.52 -0.28
C SER A 103 12.25 15.16 0.42
N ALA A 104 12.47 15.12 1.73
CA ALA A 104 12.57 13.87 2.51
C ALA A 104 11.29 13.03 2.41
N GLY A 105 10.12 13.64 2.49
CA GLY A 105 8.84 12.93 2.38
C GLY A 105 8.64 12.29 1.00
N PHE A 106 9.03 12.96 -0.06
CA PHE A 106 8.92 12.43 -1.42
C PHE A 106 9.91 11.28 -1.67
N LYS A 107 11.13 11.40 -1.16
CA LYS A 107 12.12 10.32 -1.23
C LYS A 107 11.66 9.08 -0.47
N ARG A 108 11.10 9.25 0.72
CA ARG A 108 10.52 8.17 1.52
C ARG A 108 9.36 7.49 0.78
N ASN A 109 8.48 8.27 0.12
CA ASN A 109 7.39 7.72 -0.67
C ASN A 109 7.89 6.82 -1.80
N VAL A 110 8.95 7.20 -2.49
CA VAL A 110 9.60 6.38 -3.52
C VAL A 110 10.12 5.07 -2.93
N GLN A 111 10.81 5.13 -1.80
CA GLN A 111 11.32 3.94 -1.10
C GLN A 111 10.18 2.97 -0.73
N MET A 112 9.08 3.48 -0.21
CA MET A 112 7.92 2.64 0.12
C MET A 112 7.34 1.98 -1.13
N ALA A 113 7.18 2.73 -2.22
CA ALA A 113 6.64 2.20 -3.48
C ALA A 113 7.56 1.16 -4.13
N GLU A 114 8.87 1.30 -4.02
CA GLU A 114 9.84 0.31 -4.50
C GLU A 114 9.76 -1.01 -3.71
N TYR A 115 9.42 -0.93 -2.45
CA TYR A 115 9.35 -2.08 -1.55
C TYR A 115 8.02 -2.82 -1.59
N ALA A 116 6.91 -2.11 -1.75
CA ALA A 116 5.56 -2.63 -1.53
C ALA A 116 4.90 -3.20 -2.80
N ASP A 117 3.84 -3.97 -2.59
CA ASP A 117 3.01 -4.55 -3.66
C ASP A 117 1.76 -3.71 -3.93
N ALA A 118 1.26 -3.02 -2.91
CA ALA A 118 0.00 -2.29 -2.97
C ALA A 118 -0.02 -1.06 -2.07
N LEU A 119 -0.93 -0.15 -2.35
CA LEU A 119 -1.19 1.05 -1.56
C LEU A 119 -2.68 1.24 -1.31
N VAL A 120 -3.04 1.49 -0.07
CA VAL A 120 -4.35 2.07 0.29
C VAL A 120 -4.08 3.47 0.83
N ALA A 121 -4.61 4.48 0.15
CA ALA A 121 -4.44 5.88 0.52
C ALA A 121 -5.76 6.50 0.97
N PHE A 122 -5.75 7.14 2.12
CA PHE A 122 -6.88 7.93 2.65
C PHE A 122 -6.58 9.41 2.39
N TRP A 123 -7.21 9.96 1.37
CA TRP A 123 -6.85 11.26 0.80
C TRP A 123 -7.99 12.27 0.89
N ASP A 124 -7.67 13.50 1.30
CA ASP A 124 -8.62 14.62 1.34
C ASP A 124 -8.86 15.29 -0.02
N GLY A 125 -8.14 14.85 -1.06
CA GLY A 125 -8.19 15.42 -2.40
C GLY A 125 -7.27 16.62 -2.61
N VAL A 126 -6.57 17.09 -1.57
CA VAL A 126 -5.76 18.32 -1.59
C VAL A 126 -4.31 18.09 -1.17
N SER A 127 -4.06 17.23 -0.19
CA SER A 127 -2.73 16.97 0.36
C SER A 127 -1.73 16.55 -0.72
N SER A 128 -0.66 17.32 -0.88
CA SER A 128 0.37 17.09 -1.90
C SER A 128 1.24 15.86 -1.62
N GLY A 129 1.52 15.57 -0.36
CA GLY A 129 2.30 14.39 0.02
C GLY A 129 1.56 13.08 -0.29
N THR A 130 0.28 13.03 -0.02
CA THR A 130 -0.57 11.88 -0.36
C THR A 130 -0.75 11.75 -1.86
N LYS A 131 -0.95 12.86 -2.57
CA LYS A 131 -1.01 12.86 -4.04
C LYS A 131 0.26 12.27 -4.64
N HIS A 132 1.43 12.71 -4.18
CA HIS A 132 2.72 12.19 -4.61
C HIS A 132 2.85 10.69 -4.36
N MET A 133 2.42 10.21 -3.19
CA MET A 133 2.44 8.77 -2.87
C MET A 133 1.57 7.98 -3.85
N ILE A 134 0.37 8.46 -4.13
CA ILE A 134 -0.57 7.82 -5.07
C ILE A 134 0.03 7.74 -6.47
N GLU A 135 0.52 8.87 -6.99
CA GLU A 135 1.11 8.95 -8.34
C GLU A 135 2.36 8.07 -8.46
N THR A 136 3.23 8.09 -7.45
CA THR A 136 4.44 7.27 -7.41
C THR A 136 4.10 5.78 -7.43
N ALA A 137 3.15 5.35 -6.60
CA ALA A 137 2.72 3.95 -6.56
C ALA A 137 2.07 3.51 -7.88
N GLN A 138 1.25 4.35 -8.49
CA GLN A 138 0.64 4.08 -9.79
C GLN A 138 1.70 3.94 -10.89
N ASN A 139 2.67 4.85 -10.93
CA ASN A 139 3.74 4.82 -11.93
C ASN A 139 4.64 3.59 -11.78
N MET A 140 4.79 3.06 -10.58
CA MET A 140 5.56 1.83 -10.32
C MET A 140 4.74 0.54 -10.47
N GLY A 141 3.46 0.64 -10.82
CA GLY A 141 2.62 -0.52 -11.11
C GLY A 141 2.04 -1.22 -9.88
N LEU A 142 2.01 -0.56 -8.72
CA LEU A 142 1.35 -1.10 -7.54
C LEU A 142 -0.17 -1.16 -7.72
N ASP A 143 -0.83 -2.07 -7.02
CA ASP A 143 -2.29 -2.03 -6.85
C ASP A 143 -2.66 -0.88 -5.91
N VAL A 144 -3.32 0.14 -6.42
CA VAL A 144 -3.61 1.37 -5.67
C VAL A 144 -5.11 1.52 -5.44
N ARG A 145 -5.50 1.69 -4.19
CA ARG A 145 -6.85 2.01 -3.77
C ARG A 145 -6.85 3.37 -3.07
N VAL A 146 -7.66 4.29 -3.55
CA VAL A 146 -7.78 5.64 -2.97
C VAL A 146 -9.16 5.78 -2.34
N LYS A 147 -9.18 6.11 -1.06
CA LYS A 147 -10.39 6.44 -0.31
C LYS A 147 -10.37 7.93 0.02
N LYS A 148 -11.25 8.68 -0.63
CA LYS A 148 -11.40 10.10 -0.34
C LYS A 148 -12.22 10.31 0.93
N TYR A 149 -11.82 11.27 1.74
CA TYR A 149 -12.57 11.73 2.90
C TYR A 149 -12.70 13.24 2.88
N LEU A 150 -13.78 13.74 3.49
CA LEU A 150 -14.02 15.17 3.62
C LEU A 150 -13.46 15.66 4.96
N MET A 151 -12.65 16.72 4.90
CA MET A 151 -12.27 17.45 6.09
C MET A 151 -13.49 18.24 6.58
N VAL A 152 -14.01 17.86 7.74
CA VAL A 152 -14.99 18.72 8.44
C VAL A 152 -14.19 19.90 8.96
N LYS A 153 -14.34 21.06 8.33
CA LYS A 153 -13.86 22.32 8.92
C LYS A 153 -14.55 22.45 10.27
N ARG A 154 -13.79 22.34 11.36
CA ARG A 154 -14.30 22.79 12.64
C ARG A 154 -14.46 24.30 12.49
N ASP A 155 -15.71 24.76 12.46
CA ASP A 155 -15.96 26.18 12.57
C ASP A 155 -15.33 26.64 13.87
N SER A 156 -14.29 27.49 13.71
CA SER A 156 -13.68 28.15 14.86
C SER A 156 -14.66 29.18 15.38
N THR A 157 -15.42 28.80 16.39
CA THR A 157 -16.16 29.73 17.24
C THR A 157 -15.22 30.33 18.26
#